data_7b880d332037af1fc9da192fb3027cd8
#
_entry.id   7b880d332037af1fc9da192fb3027cd8
#
_cell.length_a   1.000
_cell.length_b   1.000
_cell.length_c   1.000
_cell.angle_alpha   90.00
_cell.angle_beta   90.00
_cell.angle_gamma   90.00
#
_symmetry.space_group_name_H-M   'P 1'
#
loop_
_entity.id
_entity.type
_entity.pdbx_description
1 polymer ?
#
loop_
_entity_poly.entity_id
_entity_poly.type
_entity_poly.pdbx_seq_one_letter_code
_entity_poly.pdbx_strand_id
1 'polypeptide(L)'
;MKHFTLPKDGGLIEENLPQGVLHSRERIKTEIFPDSTQASLVIAENLIKTVNAFKASGQNRKFRLGLTTGSSPISLYRWLSRFCGEGKISFKDIEIFSIDEYYPVVDKQYGRNRNLFAELLSKVDADPANVHIPYADVPQNEVSAFCAEYEKQVRGLDLLIMGVGELGQVAFNEAVSLTTSRTRCVRLTYKSRKRQSRNFGGDLSVTPEHAITIGLDTIMSAKEIVLMSWGEAKAEAVKAVSEGHRDSAYPATYLQRHDNITLYVDETAASLLARVVCPWTVGPCDWTPKFIRKAVIWLAQEVHKPILKLTQNDYLENFLSELLEKFGPFDKLNIDVFNDLQHTITGWPGGKPNADDS
;
A
#
# COMPACT_ATOMS: atom_id res chain seq x y z
N MET A 1 -6.88 -8.34 -18.63
CA MET A 1 -6.95 -7.79 -17.28
C MET A 1 -8.37 -7.31 -17.07
N LYS A 2 -9.13 -7.86 -16.13
CA LYS A 2 -10.43 -7.28 -15.78
C LYS A 2 -10.13 -6.10 -14.88
N HIS A 3 -10.32 -4.90 -15.40
CA HIS A 3 -10.24 -3.66 -14.65
C HIS A 3 -11.29 -3.68 -13.53
N PHE A 4 -10.90 -3.11 -12.42
CA PHE A 4 -11.76 -2.81 -11.30
C PHE A 4 -12.99 -2.04 -11.81
N THR A 5 -14.15 -2.64 -11.74
CA THR A 5 -15.42 -1.95 -11.94
C THR A 5 -15.81 -1.33 -10.62
N LEU A 6 -15.80 -0.02 -10.55
CA LEU A 6 -16.35 0.73 -9.42
C LEU A 6 -17.76 0.26 -9.09
N PRO A 7 -18.19 0.38 -7.82
CA PRO A 7 -19.51 -0.07 -7.40
C PRO A 7 -20.62 0.54 -8.28
N LYS A 8 -21.75 -0.16 -8.41
CA LYS A 8 -22.95 0.24 -9.17
C LYS A 8 -23.57 1.62 -8.81
N ASP A 9 -22.90 2.37 -7.96
CA ASP A 9 -23.36 3.60 -7.33
C ASP A 9 -22.80 4.90 -7.97
N GLY A 10 -22.16 4.78 -9.14
CA GLY A 10 -21.46 5.89 -9.81
C GLY A 10 -20.00 6.00 -9.39
N GLY A 11 -19.21 6.78 -10.13
CA GLY A 11 -17.79 6.96 -9.87
C GLY A 11 -16.99 7.36 -11.11
N LEU A 12 -15.66 7.21 -11.03
CA LEU A 12 -14.76 7.50 -12.13
C LEU A 12 -15.01 6.57 -13.31
N ILE A 13 -15.11 7.12 -14.51
CA ILE A 13 -15.18 6.36 -15.77
C ILE A 13 -13.74 6.05 -16.20
N GLU A 14 -13.24 4.87 -15.78
CA GLU A 14 -11.85 4.48 -16.07
C GLU A 14 -11.65 3.99 -17.51
N GLU A 15 -12.75 3.57 -18.17
CA GLU A 15 -12.69 3.12 -19.56
C GLU A 15 -12.15 4.23 -20.47
N ASN A 16 -11.04 3.94 -21.13
CA ASN A 16 -10.35 4.86 -22.04
C ASN A 16 -9.61 6.04 -21.38
N LEU A 17 -9.48 6.12 -20.06
CA LEU A 17 -8.60 7.11 -19.44
C LEU A 17 -7.12 6.77 -19.71
N PRO A 18 -6.33 7.74 -20.21
CA PRO A 18 -4.88 7.56 -20.27
C PRO A 18 -4.32 7.29 -18.86
N GLN A 19 -3.36 6.36 -18.75
CA GLN A 19 -2.74 6.01 -17.46
C GLN A 19 -2.17 7.23 -16.72
N GLY A 20 -1.62 8.21 -17.46
CA GLY A 20 -1.14 9.45 -16.87
C GLY A 20 -2.23 10.33 -16.24
N VAL A 21 -3.48 10.21 -16.70
CA VAL A 21 -4.63 10.91 -16.10
C VAL A 21 -5.11 10.15 -14.87
N LEU A 22 -5.28 8.84 -14.97
CA LEU A 22 -5.71 7.99 -13.86
C LEU A 22 -4.80 8.14 -12.62
N HIS A 23 -3.49 8.24 -12.84
CA HIS A 23 -2.50 8.39 -11.78
C HIS A 23 -2.06 9.85 -11.53
N SER A 24 -2.81 10.85 -12.05
CA SER A 24 -2.41 12.27 -12.00
C SER A 24 -2.23 12.84 -10.59
N ARG A 25 -2.91 12.28 -9.62
CA ARG A 25 -2.79 12.66 -8.19
C ARG A 25 -1.74 11.86 -7.43
N GLU A 26 -1.20 10.81 -8.04
CA GLU A 26 -0.30 9.86 -7.39
C GLU A 26 1.16 10.21 -7.65
N ARG A 27 1.98 10.16 -6.60
CA ARG A 27 3.45 10.29 -6.65
C ARG A 27 4.15 8.93 -6.74
N ILE A 28 3.43 7.88 -6.34
CA ILE A 28 3.77 6.48 -6.60
C ILE A 28 2.56 5.88 -7.30
N LYS A 29 2.77 5.34 -8.50
CA LYS A 29 1.74 4.62 -9.23
C LYS A 29 1.10 3.57 -8.32
N THR A 30 -0.22 3.65 -8.13
CA THR A 30 -0.95 2.77 -7.22
C THR A 30 -1.96 1.93 -7.98
N GLU A 31 -1.86 0.61 -7.85
CA GLU A 31 -2.78 -0.36 -8.44
C GLU A 31 -3.74 -0.86 -7.36
N ILE A 32 -5.05 -0.70 -7.59
CA ILE A 32 -6.11 -1.10 -6.66
C ILE A 32 -6.73 -2.42 -7.10
N PHE A 33 -6.92 -3.32 -6.15
CA PHE A 33 -7.50 -4.65 -6.36
C PHE A 33 -8.65 -4.89 -5.37
N PRO A 34 -9.63 -5.76 -5.72
CA PRO A 34 -10.72 -6.10 -4.82
C PRO A 34 -10.25 -6.63 -3.46
N ASP A 35 -9.17 -7.42 -3.47
CA ASP A 35 -8.59 -8.02 -2.27
C ASP A 35 -7.08 -8.30 -2.43
N SER A 36 -6.43 -8.58 -1.30
CA SER A 36 -5.00 -8.90 -1.24
C SER A 36 -4.61 -10.16 -2.00
N THR A 37 -5.55 -11.11 -2.22
CA THR A 37 -5.28 -12.38 -2.92
C THR A 37 -5.12 -12.13 -4.42
N GLN A 38 -6.02 -11.32 -5.01
CA GLN A 38 -5.96 -10.95 -6.42
C GLN A 38 -4.73 -10.06 -6.70
N ALA A 39 -4.46 -9.09 -5.83
CA ALA A 39 -3.25 -8.28 -5.93
C ALA A 39 -1.97 -9.14 -5.87
N SER A 40 -1.92 -10.08 -4.92
CA SER A 40 -0.78 -11.00 -4.77
C SER A 40 -0.58 -11.91 -5.98
N LEU A 41 -1.67 -12.35 -6.63
CA LEU A 41 -1.60 -13.11 -7.89
C LEU A 41 -0.89 -12.30 -8.98
N VAL A 42 -1.32 -11.05 -9.18
CA VAL A 42 -0.73 -10.17 -10.22
C VAL A 42 0.74 -9.86 -9.90
N ILE A 43 1.09 -9.63 -8.64
CA ILE A 43 2.49 -9.45 -8.22
C ILE A 43 3.31 -10.69 -8.54
N ALA A 44 2.80 -11.90 -8.24
CA ALA A 44 3.49 -13.15 -8.54
C ALA A 44 3.69 -13.37 -10.04
N GLU A 45 2.67 -13.09 -10.87
CA GLU A 45 2.77 -13.16 -12.33
C GLU A 45 3.78 -12.15 -12.89
N ASN A 46 3.82 -10.93 -12.35
CA ASN A 46 4.79 -9.91 -12.77
C ASN A 46 6.21 -10.31 -12.36
N LEU A 47 6.43 -10.86 -11.16
CA LEU A 47 7.73 -11.42 -10.77
C LEU A 47 8.22 -12.47 -11.78
N ILE A 48 7.34 -13.40 -12.20
CA ILE A 48 7.70 -14.43 -13.19
C ILE A 48 8.14 -13.77 -14.51
N LYS A 49 7.41 -12.76 -14.98
CA LYS A 49 7.78 -12.00 -16.20
C LYS A 49 9.14 -11.32 -16.06
N THR A 50 9.39 -10.67 -14.91
CA THR A 50 10.66 -9.98 -14.63
C THR A 50 11.83 -10.97 -14.58
N VAL A 51 11.66 -12.12 -13.89
CA VAL A 51 12.68 -13.19 -13.83
C VAL A 51 12.96 -13.77 -15.23
N ASN A 52 11.91 -14.03 -16.03
CA ASN A 52 12.08 -14.55 -17.38
C ASN A 52 12.77 -13.56 -18.30
N ALA A 53 12.43 -12.27 -18.22
CA ALA A 53 13.10 -11.21 -18.96
C ALA A 53 14.58 -11.09 -18.56
N PHE A 54 14.89 -11.22 -17.27
CA PHE A 54 16.27 -11.25 -16.78
C PHE A 54 17.06 -12.44 -17.34
N LYS A 55 16.47 -13.63 -17.31
CA LYS A 55 17.12 -14.84 -17.90
C LYS A 55 17.35 -14.66 -19.41
N ALA A 56 16.37 -14.11 -20.13
CA ALA A 56 16.49 -13.87 -21.57
C ALA A 56 17.55 -12.80 -21.93
N SER A 57 17.90 -11.90 -20.99
CA SER A 57 18.93 -10.88 -21.21
C SER A 57 20.37 -11.42 -21.21
N GLY A 58 20.56 -12.73 -20.94
CA GLY A 58 21.86 -13.39 -20.99
C GLY A 58 22.84 -12.97 -19.89
N GLN A 59 22.38 -12.39 -18.81
CA GLN A 59 23.25 -12.01 -17.69
C GLN A 59 23.83 -13.25 -16.99
N ASN A 60 25.15 -13.30 -16.85
CA ASN A 60 25.86 -14.39 -16.22
C ASN A 60 25.92 -14.23 -14.68
N ARG A 61 24.76 -14.07 -14.05
CA ARG A 61 24.59 -14.01 -12.59
C ARG A 61 23.16 -14.43 -12.22
N LYS A 62 22.94 -14.71 -10.95
CA LYS A 62 21.60 -14.99 -10.42
C LYS A 62 20.75 -13.72 -10.35
N PHE A 63 19.44 -13.91 -10.45
CA PHE A 63 18.46 -12.85 -10.18
C PHE A 63 18.40 -12.60 -8.66
N ARG A 64 18.48 -11.33 -8.25
CA ARG A 64 18.56 -10.94 -6.84
C ARG A 64 17.23 -10.37 -6.36
N LEU A 65 16.52 -11.16 -5.54
CA LEU A 65 15.17 -10.89 -5.07
C LEU A 65 15.16 -10.54 -3.58
N GLY A 66 14.74 -9.32 -3.25
CA GLY A 66 14.46 -8.92 -1.88
C GLY A 66 13.01 -9.23 -1.49
N LEU A 67 12.82 -9.89 -0.36
CA LEU A 67 11.50 -10.27 0.13
C LEU A 67 11.25 -9.74 1.55
N THR A 68 10.03 -9.23 1.74
CA THR A 68 9.55 -8.74 3.03
C THR A 68 9.22 -9.90 3.98
N THR A 69 8.96 -9.56 5.23
CA THR A 69 8.62 -10.48 6.31
C THR A 69 7.21 -10.20 6.85
N GLY A 70 6.78 -10.97 7.82
CA GLY A 70 5.49 -10.77 8.48
C GLY A 70 4.32 -11.42 7.75
N SER A 71 3.10 -10.85 7.91
CA SER A 71 1.86 -11.46 7.42
C SER A 71 1.40 -10.93 6.05
N SER A 72 1.81 -9.73 5.66
CA SER A 72 1.36 -9.12 4.40
C SER A 72 1.68 -9.95 3.15
N PRO A 73 2.85 -10.62 3.03
CA PRO A 73 3.21 -11.36 1.83
C PRO A 73 2.69 -12.81 1.78
N ILE A 74 1.94 -13.30 2.77
CA ILE A 74 1.52 -14.71 2.85
C ILE A 74 0.81 -15.16 1.57
N SER A 75 -0.14 -14.38 1.07
CA SER A 75 -0.86 -14.70 -0.18
C SER A 75 0.08 -14.76 -1.37
N LEU A 76 1.02 -13.83 -1.48
CA LEU A 76 2.06 -13.82 -2.52
C LEU A 76 2.93 -15.07 -2.44
N TYR A 77 3.39 -15.45 -1.25
CA TYR A 77 4.23 -16.63 -1.05
C TYR A 77 3.52 -17.92 -1.43
N ARG A 78 2.22 -18.03 -1.13
CA ARG A 78 1.39 -19.18 -1.55
C ARG A 78 1.26 -19.25 -3.08
N TRP A 79 1.06 -18.12 -3.77
CA TRP A 79 1.04 -18.09 -5.22
C TRP A 79 2.38 -18.48 -5.83
N LEU A 80 3.49 -17.96 -5.31
CA LEU A 80 4.82 -18.30 -5.79
C LEU A 80 5.17 -19.79 -5.57
N SER A 81 4.79 -20.33 -4.41
CA SER A 81 4.96 -21.77 -4.12
C SER A 81 4.17 -22.64 -5.09
N ARG A 82 2.91 -22.25 -5.36
CA ARG A 82 2.06 -22.93 -6.34
C ARG A 82 2.66 -22.85 -7.74
N PHE A 83 3.09 -21.70 -8.18
CA PHE A 83 3.68 -21.50 -9.51
C PHE A 83 5.02 -22.24 -9.67
N CYS A 84 5.80 -22.39 -8.61
CA CYS A 84 6.98 -23.23 -8.61
C CYS A 84 6.59 -24.71 -8.78
N GLY A 85 5.60 -25.20 -8.03
CA GLY A 85 5.07 -26.56 -8.18
C GLY A 85 4.46 -26.86 -9.56
N GLU A 86 3.88 -25.83 -10.21
CA GLU A 86 3.37 -25.90 -11.59
C GLU A 86 4.48 -25.75 -12.66
N GLY A 87 5.73 -25.56 -12.28
CA GLY A 87 6.86 -25.38 -13.20
C GLY A 87 6.90 -24.02 -13.92
N LYS A 88 6.09 -23.04 -13.48
CA LYS A 88 6.07 -21.69 -14.08
C LYS A 88 7.27 -20.83 -13.68
N ILE A 89 7.90 -21.13 -12.56
CA ILE A 89 9.09 -20.46 -12.05
C ILE A 89 9.96 -21.50 -11.30
N SER A 90 11.27 -21.35 -11.38
CA SER A 90 12.24 -22.08 -10.54
C SER A 90 13.08 -21.05 -9.77
N PHE A 91 13.28 -21.33 -8.49
CA PHE A 91 14.08 -20.50 -7.58
C PHE A 91 15.56 -20.92 -7.50
N LYS A 92 15.99 -21.96 -8.22
CA LYS A 92 17.39 -22.45 -8.20
C LYS A 92 18.41 -21.37 -8.56
N ASP A 93 18.05 -20.50 -9.52
CA ASP A 93 18.91 -19.41 -10.02
C ASP A 93 18.52 -18.04 -9.45
N ILE A 94 17.81 -18.00 -8.34
CA ILE A 94 17.41 -16.78 -7.65
C ILE A 94 18.15 -16.70 -6.32
N GLU A 95 18.81 -15.57 -6.07
CA GLU A 95 19.31 -15.20 -4.74
C GLU A 95 18.21 -14.46 -3.99
N ILE A 96 17.81 -14.96 -2.84
CA ILE A 96 16.75 -14.41 -2.01
C ILE A 96 17.38 -13.70 -0.81
N PHE A 97 16.97 -12.43 -0.61
CA PHE A 97 17.40 -11.61 0.50
C PHE A 97 16.19 -11.20 1.35
N SER A 98 16.23 -11.51 2.65
CA SER A 98 15.26 -10.96 3.58
C SER A 98 15.62 -9.55 4.00
N ILE A 99 14.62 -8.69 4.16
CA ILE A 99 14.86 -7.25 4.43
C ILE A 99 15.03 -6.92 5.90
N ASP A 100 14.60 -7.80 6.80
CA ASP A 100 14.70 -7.56 8.25
C ASP A 100 14.61 -8.86 9.08
N GLU A 101 15.10 -8.79 10.31
CA GLU A 101 14.90 -9.79 11.35
C GLU A 101 15.03 -9.16 12.74
N TYR A 102 14.43 -9.78 13.76
CA TYR A 102 14.62 -9.39 15.15
C TYR A 102 16.06 -9.65 15.62
N TYR A 103 16.52 -8.84 16.57
CA TYR A 103 17.84 -9.01 17.17
C TYR A 103 17.78 -8.84 18.71
N PRO A 104 18.36 -9.76 19.47
CA PRO A 104 18.79 -11.10 19.04
C PRO A 104 17.59 -11.97 18.66
N VAL A 105 17.80 -12.95 17.77
CA VAL A 105 16.80 -13.98 17.48
C VAL A 105 17.00 -15.12 18.47
N VAL A 106 16.16 -15.18 19.50
CA VAL A 106 16.22 -16.23 20.52
C VAL A 106 15.68 -17.56 20.00
N ASP A 107 14.59 -17.51 19.23
CA ASP A 107 13.97 -18.68 18.62
C ASP A 107 13.42 -18.33 17.23
N LYS A 108 13.88 -19.05 16.20
CA LYS A 108 13.50 -18.82 14.80
C LYS A 108 12.02 -19.01 14.54
N GLN A 109 11.30 -19.82 15.33
CA GLN A 109 9.84 -19.99 15.20
C GLN A 109 9.06 -18.71 15.49
N TYR A 110 9.62 -17.78 16.28
CA TYR A 110 9.07 -16.46 16.55
C TYR A 110 9.72 -15.34 15.73
N GLY A 111 10.71 -15.69 14.90
CA GLY A 111 11.40 -14.75 14.02
C GLY A 111 10.49 -14.12 12.97
N ARG A 112 10.91 -12.98 12.46
CA ARG A 112 10.19 -12.25 11.40
C ARG A 112 10.04 -13.08 10.14
N ASN A 113 11.04 -13.92 9.84
CA ASN A 113 11.09 -14.72 8.61
C ASN A 113 10.32 -16.05 8.67
N ARG A 114 9.62 -16.36 9.78
CA ARG A 114 8.88 -17.62 9.93
C ARG A 114 7.88 -17.87 8.78
N ASN A 115 7.15 -16.84 8.36
CA ASN A 115 6.19 -16.98 7.26
C ASN A 115 6.87 -17.12 5.89
N LEU A 116 8.03 -16.48 5.68
CA LEU A 116 8.85 -16.67 4.49
C LEU A 116 9.29 -18.15 4.38
N PHE A 117 9.74 -18.77 5.48
CA PHE A 117 10.06 -20.18 5.50
C PHE A 117 8.85 -21.07 5.29
N ALA A 118 7.78 -20.88 6.08
CA ALA A 118 6.63 -21.76 6.08
C ALA A 118 5.82 -21.72 4.78
N GLU A 119 5.70 -20.54 4.16
CA GLU A 119 4.82 -20.35 3.01
C GLU A 119 5.56 -20.32 1.67
N LEU A 120 6.87 -20.13 1.66
CA LEU A 120 7.68 -20.11 0.44
C LEU A 120 8.87 -21.07 0.50
N LEU A 121 9.89 -20.77 1.29
CA LEU A 121 11.20 -21.44 1.18
C LEU A 121 11.16 -22.95 1.39
N SER A 122 10.25 -23.44 2.24
CA SER A 122 10.06 -24.89 2.44
C SER A 122 9.30 -25.59 1.30
N LYS A 123 8.77 -24.86 0.33
CA LYS A 123 7.87 -25.35 -0.70
C LYS A 123 8.38 -25.13 -2.13
N VAL A 124 9.51 -24.45 -2.28
CA VAL A 124 10.12 -24.14 -3.58
C VAL A 124 11.49 -24.77 -3.70
N ASP A 125 12.02 -24.83 -4.92
CA ASP A 125 13.31 -25.40 -5.27
C ASP A 125 14.51 -24.45 -5.06
N ALA A 126 14.39 -23.51 -4.11
CA ALA A 126 15.48 -22.58 -3.79
C ALA A 126 16.68 -23.34 -3.19
N ASP A 127 17.87 -23.03 -3.69
CA ASP A 127 19.11 -23.51 -3.07
C ASP A 127 19.32 -22.75 -1.73
N PRO A 128 19.44 -23.45 -0.59
CA PRO A 128 19.71 -22.82 0.69
C PRO A 128 20.94 -21.90 0.70
N ALA A 129 21.95 -22.19 -0.11
CA ALA A 129 23.14 -21.35 -0.25
C ALA A 129 22.85 -19.97 -0.88
N ASN A 130 21.69 -19.81 -1.54
CA ASN A 130 21.23 -18.58 -2.16
C ASN A 130 20.19 -17.83 -1.31
N VAL A 131 19.96 -18.24 -0.06
CA VAL A 131 19.00 -17.63 0.85
C VAL A 131 19.74 -16.88 1.94
N HIS A 132 19.64 -15.56 1.91
CA HIS A 132 20.33 -14.64 2.81
C HIS A 132 19.33 -14.00 3.77
N ILE A 133 19.46 -14.29 5.06
CA ILE A 133 18.61 -13.73 6.12
C ILE A 133 19.52 -13.09 7.16
N PRO A 134 19.22 -11.88 7.66
CA PRO A 134 20.06 -11.20 8.62
C PRO A 134 19.92 -11.78 10.04
N TYR A 135 20.15 -13.09 10.18
CA TYR A 135 20.24 -13.74 11.48
C TYR A 135 21.59 -13.39 12.12
N ALA A 136 21.56 -12.42 13.03
CA ALA A 136 22.74 -12.08 13.79
C ALA A 136 22.76 -12.90 15.10
N ASP A 137 23.62 -13.89 15.15
CA ASP A 137 24.00 -14.62 16.37
C ASP A 137 25.39 -14.13 16.81
N VAL A 138 25.46 -12.81 17.03
CA VAL A 138 26.70 -12.13 17.41
C VAL A 138 26.41 -11.21 18.61
N PRO A 139 27.41 -10.95 19.48
CA PRO A 139 27.24 -10.00 20.57
C PRO A 139 27.00 -8.57 20.09
N GLN A 140 26.39 -7.75 20.94
CA GLN A 140 25.94 -6.40 20.57
C GLN A 140 27.06 -5.48 20.03
N ASN A 141 28.29 -5.67 20.50
CA ASN A 141 29.44 -4.91 20.00
C ASN A 141 29.87 -5.29 18.58
N GLU A 142 29.44 -6.44 18.06
CA GLU A 142 29.76 -6.95 16.72
C GLU A 142 28.62 -6.74 15.72
N VAL A 143 27.40 -6.40 16.18
CA VAL A 143 26.23 -6.29 15.33
C VAL A 143 26.38 -5.25 14.22
N SER A 144 27.12 -4.18 14.45
CA SER A 144 27.39 -3.17 13.42
C SER A 144 28.26 -3.70 12.29
N ALA A 145 29.26 -4.51 12.60
CA ALA A 145 30.09 -5.16 11.59
C ALA A 145 29.27 -6.18 10.77
N PHE A 146 28.44 -6.98 11.45
CA PHE A 146 27.50 -7.88 10.80
C PHE A 146 26.56 -7.13 9.82
N CYS A 147 25.95 -6.04 10.25
CA CYS A 147 25.09 -5.21 9.41
C CYS A 147 25.83 -4.64 8.18
N ALA A 148 27.08 -4.21 8.36
CA ALA A 148 27.90 -3.70 7.27
C ALA A 148 28.24 -4.79 6.23
N GLU A 149 28.43 -6.02 6.66
CA GLU A 149 28.65 -7.15 5.76
C GLU A 149 27.34 -7.54 5.02
N TYR A 150 26.23 -7.61 5.73
CA TYR A 150 24.93 -7.86 5.11
C TYR A 150 24.54 -6.76 4.09
N GLU A 151 24.86 -5.49 4.38
CA GLU A 151 24.67 -4.37 3.44
C GLU A 151 25.37 -4.61 2.10
N LYS A 152 26.60 -5.08 2.11
CA LYS A 152 27.32 -5.39 0.86
C LYS A 152 26.62 -6.46 0.03
N GLN A 153 26.01 -7.42 0.71
CA GLN A 153 25.29 -8.51 0.07
C GLN A 153 23.93 -8.07 -0.47
N VAL A 154 23.13 -7.28 0.28
CA VAL A 154 21.74 -6.98 -0.05
C VAL A 154 21.58 -5.76 -0.96
N ARG A 155 22.60 -4.93 -1.13
CA ARG A 155 22.51 -3.72 -1.97
C ARG A 155 22.40 -4.04 -3.45
N GLY A 156 21.54 -3.27 -4.17
CA GLY A 156 21.38 -3.39 -5.63
C GLY A 156 20.59 -4.62 -6.07
N LEU A 157 19.49 -4.94 -5.38
CA LEU A 157 18.54 -5.99 -5.77
C LEU A 157 17.95 -5.72 -7.16
N ASP A 158 17.65 -6.78 -7.92
CA ASP A 158 16.94 -6.64 -9.19
C ASP A 158 15.45 -6.31 -8.95
N LEU A 159 14.84 -6.94 -7.95
CA LEU A 159 13.48 -6.65 -7.50
C LEU A 159 13.42 -6.70 -5.97
N LEU A 160 12.78 -5.71 -5.38
CA LEU A 160 12.48 -5.67 -3.95
C LEU A 160 10.98 -5.62 -3.73
N ILE A 161 10.43 -6.64 -3.06
CA ILE A 161 9.01 -6.69 -2.68
C ILE A 161 8.87 -6.47 -1.19
N MET A 162 8.10 -5.44 -0.79
CA MET A 162 7.98 -5.09 0.62
C MET A 162 6.61 -4.53 0.99
N GLY A 163 6.28 -4.62 2.28
CA GLY A 163 5.04 -4.08 2.82
C GLY A 163 5.19 -2.65 3.33
N VAL A 164 4.10 -1.86 3.23
CA VAL A 164 3.97 -0.59 3.94
C VAL A 164 3.21 -0.80 5.23
N GLY A 165 3.76 -0.35 6.33
CA GLY A 165 3.12 -0.43 7.64
C GLY A 165 2.04 0.65 7.85
N GLU A 166 1.18 0.49 8.87
CA GLU A 166 0.09 1.44 9.19
C GLU A 166 0.57 2.85 9.54
N LEU A 167 1.84 3.00 9.91
CA LEU A 167 2.49 4.27 10.20
C LEU A 167 3.42 4.71 9.05
N GLY A 168 3.23 4.17 7.85
CA GLY A 168 4.06 4.47 6.70
C GLY A 168 5.51 3.99 6.81
N GLN A 169 5.80 3.08 7.75
CA GLN A 169 7.11 2.46 7.84
C GLN A 169 7.29 1.39 6.76
N VAL A 170 8.53 1.22 6.31
CA VAL A 170 8.98 0.13 5.42
C VAL A 170 10.10 -0.63 6.11
N ALA A 171 9.95 -1.96 6.24
CA ALA A 171 10.75 -2.77 7.16
C ALA A 171 10.69 -2.16 8.57
N PHE A 172 11.84 -1.99 9.25
CA PHE A 172 11.90 -1.24 10.52
C PHE A 172 12.45 0.19 10.35
N ASN A 173 12.26 0.80 9.17
CA ASN A 173 12.46 2.24 9.01
C ASN A 173 11.22 2.96 9.50
N GLU A 174 11.21 3.34 10.78
CA GLU A 174 10.15 4.07 11.45
C GLU A 174 10.30 5.59 11.23
N ALA A 175 9.34 6.39 11.75
CA ALA A 175 9.39 7.84 11.67
C ALA A 175 10.78 8.40 12.00
N VAL A 176 11.17 9.46 11.30
CA VAL A 176 12.48 10.15 11.34
C VAL A 176 13.69 9.30 10.94
N SER A 177 13.47 8.14 10.29
CA SER A 177 14.57 7.38 9.68
C SER A 177 15.26 8.22 8.59
N LEU A 178 16.59 8.26 8.63
CA LEU A 178 17.38 9.04 7.67
C LEU A 178 17.30 8.43 6.27
N THR A 179 17.13 9.25 5.24
CA THR A 179 17.12 8.81 3.82
C THR A 179 18.43 8.17 3.39
N THR A 180 19.54 8.50 4.08
CA THR A 180 20.88 7.93 3.85
C THR A 180 21.15 6.67 4.68
N SER A 181 20.14 6.18 5.42
CA SER A 181 20.32 4.99 6.27
C SER A 181 20.57 3.74 5.42
N ARG A 182 21.49 2.91 5.90
CA ARG A 182 21.85 1.60 5.36
C ARG A 182 21.42 0.51 6.32
N THR A 183 21.77 -0.74 6.02
CA THR A 183 21.51 -1.87 6.90
C THR A 183 22.11 -1.62 8.29
N ARG A 184 21.29 -1.76 9.31
CA ARG A 184 21.65 -1.44 10.69
C ARG A 184 20.77 -2.15 11.70
N CYS A 185 21.25 -2.29 12.91
CA CYS A 185 20.47 -2.64 14.08
C CYS A 185 19.75 -1.37 14.60
N VAL A 186 18.44 -1.46 14.79
CA VAL A 186 17.60 -0.37 15.31
C VAL A 186 16.90 -0.80 16.60
N ARG A 187 16.72 0.15 17.53
CA ARG A 187 15.83 -0.07 18.66
C ARG A 187 14.40 0.21 18.22
N LEU A 188 13.51 -0.74 18.48
CA LEU A 188 12.08 -0.62 18.14
C LEU A 188 11.36 0.35 19.08
N THR A 189 10.51 1.22 18.52
CA THR A 189 9.67 2.10 19.33
C THR A 189 8.68 1.27 20.17
N TYR A 190 8.20 1.83 21.28
CA TYR A 190 7.16 1.20 22.10
C TYR A 190 5.92 0.82 21.27
N LYS A 191 5.51 1.69 20.34
CA LYS A 191 4.36 1.47 19.45
C LYS A 191 4.57 0.27 18.54
N SER A 192 5.76 0.13 17.97
CA SER A 192 6.15 -1.04 17.16
C SER A 192 6.24 -2.30 18.00
N ARG A 193 6.88 -2.27 19.16
CA ARG A 193 6.94 -3.42 20.07
C ARG A 193 5.55 -3.88 20.49
N LYS A 194 4.66 -2.94 20.89
CA LYS A 194 3.27 -3.27 21.25
C LYS A 194 2.52 -3.93 20.11
N ARG A 195 2.75 -3.52 18.84
CA ARG A 195 2.18 -4.18 17.67
C ARG A 195 2.77 -5.58 17.46
N GLN A 196 4.09 -5.70 17.56
CA GLN A 196 4.79 -6.97 17.38
C GLN A 196 4.47 -7.98 18.51
N SER A 197 4.11 -7.52 19.71
CA SER A 197 3.80 -8.42 20.84
C SER A 197 2.66 -9.41 20.54
N ARG A 198 1.78 -9.09 19.59
CA ARG A 198 0.75 -10.03 19.09
C ARG A 198 1.34 -11.35 18.60
N ASN A 199 2.58 -11.33 18.09
CA ASN A 199 3.32 -12.52 17.67
C ASN A 199 3.96 -13.28 18.85
N PHE A 200 3.93 -12.71 20.05
CA PHE A 200 4.50 -13.21 21.29
C PHE A 200 3.44 -13.33 22.38
N GLY A 201 2.23 -13.75 22.00
CA GLY A 201 1.11 -13.92 22.95
C GLY A 201 0.59 -12.63 23.61
N GLY A 202 0.93 -11.47 23.05
CA GLY A 202 0.60 -10.15 23.62
C GLY A 202 1.59 -9.67 24.69
N ASP A 203 2.59 -10.46 25.02
CA ASP A 203 3.57 -10.15 26.07
C ASP A 203 4.68 -9.24 25.52
N LEU A 204 4.73 -8.00 26.04
CA LEU A 204 5.74 -7.02 25.66
C LEU A 204 7.13 -7.35 26.27
N SER A 205 7.19 -8.09 27.39
CA SER A 205 8.45 -8.40 28.06
C SER A 205 9.34 -9.35 27.25
N VAL A 206 8.73 -10.26 26.49
CA VAL A 206 9.43 -11.21 25.61
C VAL A 206 9.49 -10.73 24.15
N THR A 207 8.88 -9.57 23.84
CA THR A 207 8.93 -8.98 22.51
C THR A 207 10.29 -8.34 22.28
N PRO A 208 11.01 -8.67 21.17
CA PRO A 208 12.34 -8.13 20.90
C PRO A 208 12.39 -6.59 20.95
N GLU A 209 13.49 -6.07 21.51
CA GLU A 209 13.73 -4.63 21.61
C GLU A 209 14.42 -4.05 20.38
N HIS A 210 15.14 -4.90 19.64
CA HIS A 210 15.91 -4.47 18.48
C HIS A 210 15.58 -5.32 17.26
N ALA A 211 15.89 -4.78 16.11
CA ALA A 211 15.82 -5.48 14.84
C ALA A 211 16.96 -5.05 13.93
N ILE A 212 17.45 -5.97 13.09
CA ILE A 212 18.29 -5.66 11.94
C ILE A 212 17.37 -5.37 10.77
N THR A 213 17.61 -4.27 10.06
CA THR A 213 16.78 -3.83 8.94
C THR A 213 17.63 -3.16 7.87
N ILE A 214 17.28 -3.41 6.60
CA ILE A 214 17.85 -2.61 5.51
C ILE A 214 17.37 -1.16 5.66
N GLY A 215 18.24 -0.20 5.28
CA GLY A 215 17.93 1.22 5.37
C GLY A 215 17.27 1.78 4.11
N LEU A 216 16.84 3.04 4.17
CA LEU A 216 16.17 3.69 3.03
C LEU A 216 17.11 3.84 1.81
N ASP A 217 18.41 4.13 2.01
CA ASP A 217 19.40 4.17 0.93
C ASP A 217 19.60 2.79 0.28
N THR A 218 19.58 1.72 1.08
CA THR A 218 19.66 0.34 0.60
C THR A 218 18.42 -0.02 -0.24
N ILE A 219 17.22 0.31 0.25
CA ILE A 219 15.95 0.13 -0.46
C ILE A 219 15.98 0.86 -1.82
N MET A 220 16.39 2.14 -1.82
CA MET A 220 16.49 2.96 -3.02
C MET A 220 17.51 2.46 -4.05
N SER A 221 18.42 1.56 -3.66
CA SER A 221 19.39 0.97 -4.59
C SER A 221 18.83 -0.20 -5.41
N ALA A 222 17.63 -0.68 -5.11
CA ALA A 222 16.97 -1.71 -5.92
C ALA A 222 16.64 -1.17 -7.32
N LYS A 223 16.56 -2.04 -8.33
CA LYS A 223 16.19 -1.64 -9.70
C LYS A 223 14.68 -1.49 -9.90
N GLU A 224 13.93 -2.29 -9.16
CA GLU A 224 12.47 -2.27 -9.14
C GLU A 224 11.99 -2.46 -7.71
N ILE A 225 10.98 -1.70 -7.30
CA ILE A 225 10.35 -1.81 -5.98
C ILE A 225 8.85 -2.07 -6.15
N VAL A 226 8.38 -3.12 -5.51
CA VAL A 226 6.96 -3.43 -5.35
C VAL A 226 6.58 -3.22 -3.89
N LEU A 227 5.68 -2.26 -3.65
CA LEU A 227 5.08 -2.04 -2.34
C LEU A 227 3.72 -2.74 -2.25
N MET A 228 3.40 -3.27 -1.07
CA MET A 228 2.11 -3.91 -0.77
C MET A 228 1.49 -3.31 0.47
N SER A 229 0.17 -3.05 0.45
CA SER A 229 -0.54 -2.58 1.63
C SER A 229 -2.00 -3.02 1.62
N TRP A 230 -2.46 -3.72 2.66
CA TRP A 230 -3.77 -4.34 2.73
C TRP A 230 -4.54 -3.90 3.97
N GLY A 231 -5.86 -3.67 3.80
CA GLY A 231 -6.80 -3.40 4.87
C GLY A 231 -6.93 -1.93 5.23
N GLU A 232 -8.10 -1.55 5.75
CA GLU A 232 -8.50 -0.18 6.09
C GLU A 232 -7.53 0.52 7.06
N ALA A 233 -6.95 -0.23 8.00
CA ALA A 233 -5.95 0.30 8.93
C ALA A 233 -4.69 0.88 8.24
N LYS A 234 -4.54 0.66 6.95
CA LYS A 234 -3.44 1.17 6.12
C LYS A 234 -3.82 2.40 5.30
N ALA A 235 -5.10 2.78 5.23
CA ALA A 235 -5.60 3.79 4.30
C ALA A 235 -4.88 5.14 4.43
N GLU A 236 -4.63 5.62 5.65
CA GLU A 236 -3.88 6.86 5.90
C GLU A 236 -2.43 6.78 5.39
N ALA A 237 -1.76 5.68 5.67
CA ALA A 237 -0.40 5.47 5.18
C ALA A 237 -0.35 5.36 3.64
N VAL A 238 -1.31 4.65 3.05
CA VAL A 238 -1.44 4.53 1.58
C VAL A 238 -1.67 5.89 0.95
N LYS A 239 -2.58 6.71 1.48
CA LYS A 239 -2.80 8.09 1.01
C LYS A 239 -1.53 8.93 1.10
N ALA A 240 -0.86 8.91 2.26
CA ALA A 240 0.37 9.68 2.45
C ALA A 240 1.47 9.24 1.46
N VAL A 241 1.64 7.92 1.26
CA VAL A 241 2.69 7.35 0.40
C VAL A 241 2.40 7.56 -1.08
N SER A 242 1.13 7.38 -1.49
CA SER A 242 0.73 7.51 -2.90
C SER A 242 0.62 8.99 -3.33
N GLU A 243 -0.09 9.81 -2.57
CA GLU A 243 -0.49 11.17 -2.99
C GLU A 243 0.18 12.29 -2.19
N GLY A 244 0.58 12.01 -0.93
CA GLY A 244 1.13 13.02 -0.03
C GLY A 244 2.51 13.52 -0.42
N HIS A 245 2.95 14.59 0.23
CA HIS A 245 4.33 15.04 0.16
C HIS A 245 5.24 14.10 0.96
N ARG A 246 6.54 14.17 0.66
CA ARG A 246 7.56 13.44 1.43
C ARG A 246 7.59 13.97 2.86
N ASP A 247 7.40 13.05 3.80
CA ASP A 247 7.29 13.37 5.22
C ASP A 247 8.07 12.33 6.04
N SER A 248 8.87 12.81 6.97
CA SER A 248 9.63 11.96 7.90
C SER A 248 8.73 11.17 8.86
N ALA A 249 7.49 11.60 9.07
CA ALA A 249 6.50 10.83 9.82
C ALA A 249 6.08 9.54 9.10
N TYR A 250 6.16 9.53 7.75
CA TYR A 250 5.82 8.42 6.88
C TYR A 250 7.03 8.05 6.00
N PRO A 251 8.01 7.28 6.50
CA PRO A 251 9.27 7.02 5.79
C PRO A 251 9.11 6.43 4.38
N ALA A 252 8.05 5.67 4.13
CA ALA A 252 7.75 5.14 2.80
C ALA A 252 7.54 6.25 1.75
N THR A 253 7.19 7.48 2.15
CA THR A 253 7.03 8.62 1.23
C THR A 253 8.35 9.01 0.55
N TYR A 254 9.49 8.71 1.16
CA TYR A 254 10.80 8.98 0.53
C TYR A 254 11.05 8.12 -0.70
N LEU A 255 10.35 6.97 -0.83
CA LEU A 255 10.43 6.08 -1.98
C LEU A 255 9.78 6.65 -3.24
N GLN A 256 9.01 7.75 -3.13
CA GLN A 256 8.48 8.52 -4.27
C GLN A 256 9.59 9.03 -5.24
N ARG A 257 10.85 8.95 -4.84
CA ARG A 257 12.00 9.34 -5.66
C ARG A 257 12.53 8.19 -6.53
N HIS A 258 11.99 6.99 -6.36
CA HIS A 258 12.43 5.84 -7.12
C HIS A 258 11.70 5.76 -8.46
N ASP A 259 12.47 5.64 -9.56
CA ASP A 259 11.92 5.72 -10.93
C ASP A 259 11.05 4.51 -11.30
N ASN A 260 11.30 3.36 -10.69
CA ASN A 260 10.58 2.10 -10.99
C ASN A 260 9.98 1.51 -9.71
N ILE A 261 8.87 2.08 -9.28
CA ILE A 261 8.14 1.69 -8.07
C ILE A 261 6.64 1.63 -8.33
N THR A 262 5.97 0.61 -7.80
CA THR A 262 4.52 0.46 -7.84
C THR A 262 3.99 0.05 -6.48
N LEU A 263 2.90 0.68 -6.04
CA LEU A 263 2.17 0.35 -4.82
C LEU A 263 0.92 -0.46 -5.18
N TYR A 264 0.81 -1.67 -4.63
CA TYR A 264 -0.36 -2.54 -4.78
C TYR A 264 -1.19 -2.50 -3.50
N VAL A 265 -2.46 -2.22 -3.63
CA VAL A 265 -3.39 -2.07 -2.50
C VAL A 265 -4.71 -2.79 -2.76
N ASP A 266 -5.41 -3.17 -1.69
CA ASP A 266 -6.81 -3.57 -1.78
C ASP A 266 -7.73 -2.34 -1.69
N GLU A 267 -9.02 -2.51 -2.04
CA GLU A 267 -10.03 -1.46 -1.99
C GLU A 267 -10.10 -0.75 -0.64
N THR A 268 -9.96 -1.50 0.45
CA THR A 268 -10.06 -0.95 1.80
C THR A 268 -8.86 -0.10 2.17
N ALA A 269 -7.65 -0.51 1.77
CA ALA A 269 -6.45 0.30 1.92
C ALA A 269 -6.44 1.54 1.00
N ALA A 270 -7.14 1.47 -0.14
CA ALA A 270 -7.28 2.57 -1.10
C ALA A 270 -8.38 3.58 -0.72
N SER A 271 -9.16 3.34 0.33
CA SER A 271 -10.42 4.07 0.63
C SER A 271 -10.26 5.58 0.78
N LEU A 272 -9.06 6.09 1.03
CA LEU A 272 -8.77 7.53 1.16
C LEU A 272 -8.09 8.14 -0.06
N LEU A 273 -7.81 7.38 -1.11
CA LEU A 273 -7.21 7.93 -2.34
C LEU A 273 -8.19 8.85 -3.09
N ALA A 274 -7.68 9.89 -3.73
CA ALA A 274 -8.47 10.88 -4.46
C ALA A 274 -9.41 10.24 -5.48
N ARG A 275 -8.92 9.25 -6.26
CA ARG A 275 -9.75 8.55 -7.25
C ARG A 275 -10.88 7.71 -6.65
N VAL A 276 -10.87 7.47 -5.33
CA VAL A 276 -11.93 6.79 -4.59
C VAL A 276 -12.84 7.77 -3.86
N VAL A 277 -12.25 8.77 -3.20
CA VAL A 277 -12.98 9.74 -2.36
C VAL A 277 -13.62 10.85 -3.22
N CYS A 278 -12.84 11.44 -4.11
CA CYS A 278 -13.22 12.59 -4.94
C CYS A 278 -12.77 12.40 -6.41
N PRO A 279 -13.27 11.33 -7.10
CA PRO A 279 -12.77 10.94 -8.43
C PRO A 279 -13.01 12.00 -9.52
N TRP A 280 -13.94 12.92 -9.34
CA TRP A 280 -14.13 14.10 -10.22
C TRP A 280 -12.90 15.01 -10.28
N THR A 281 -11.99 14.92 -9.32
CA THR A 281 -10.70 15.64 -9.37
C THR A 281 -9.66 14.93 -10.24
N VAL A 282 -9.96 13.71 -10.68
CA VAL A 282 -9.08 12.87 -11.51
C VAL A 282 -9.56 12.82 -12.94
N GLY A 283 -10.87 12.63 -13.18
CA GLY A 283 -11.42 12.50 -14.53
C GLY A 283 -12.94 12.51 -14.58
N PRO A 284 -13.54 12.25 -15.76
CA PRO A 284 -14.97 12.21 -15.95
C PRO A 284 -15.62 11.14 -15.09
N CYS A 285 -16.83 11.43 -14.59
CA CYS A 285 -17.54 10.58 -13.66
C CYS A 285 -18.93 10.17 -14.19
N ASP A 286 -19.37 8.97 -13.77
CA ASP A 286 -20.76 8.57 -13.86
C ASP A 286 -21.55 9.12 -12.67
N TRP A 287 -22.41 10.10 -12.94
CA TRP A 287 -23.12 10.88 -11.94
C TRP A 287 -24.50 10.26 -11.61
N THR A 288 -24.50 9.27 -10.72
CA THR A 288 -25.75 8.77 -10.13
C THR A 288 -26.22 9.70 -8.99
N PRO A 289 -27.52 9.68 -8.59
CA PRO A 289 -28.01 10.49 -7.46
C PRO A 289 -27.20 10.27 -6.17
N LYS A 290 -26.82 9.02 -5.88
CA LYS A 290 -26.00 8.69 -4.71
C LYS A 290 -24.60 9.31 -4.82
N PHE A 291 -24.03 9.31 -6.01
CA PHE A 291 -22.70 9.87 -6.26
C PHE A 291 -22.70 11.41 -6.23
N ILE A 292 -23.74 12.04 -6.76
CA ILE A 292 -23.96 13.50 -6.63
C ILE A 292 -24.03 13.88 -5.15
N ARG A 293 -24.82 13.16 -4.35
CA ARG A 293 -24.89 13.38 -2.90
C ARG A 293 -23.52 13.29 -2.24
N LYS A 294 -22.73 12.26 -2.58
CA LYS A 294 -21.35 12.08 -2.07
C LYS A 294 -20.48 13.30 -2.41
N ALA A 295 -20.54 13.79 -3.64
CA ALA A 295 -19.73 14.90 -4.10
C ALA A 295 -20.11 16.22 -3.40
N VAL A 296 -21.39 16.49 -3.21
CA VAL A 296 -21.85 17.72 -2.53
C VAL A 296 -21.54 17.68 -1.03
N ILE A 297 -21.66 16.53 -0.38
CA ILE A 297 -21.23 16.36 1.02
C ILE A 297 -19.73 16.60 1.15
N TRP A 298 -18.93 15.98 0.27
CA TRP A 298 -17.47 16.18 0.25
C TRP A 298 -17.14 17.68 0.06
N LEU A 299 -17.80 18.37 -0.89
CA LEU A 299 -17.59 19.80 -1.12
C LEU A 299 -17.87 20.62 0.14
N ALA A 300 -19.00 20.34 0.80
CA ALA A 300 -19.38 21.04 2.03
C ALA A 300 -18.34 20.89 3.14
N GLN A 301 -17.76 19.68 3.26
CA GLN A 301 -16.67 19.38 4.21
C GLN A 301 -15.37 20.08 3.83
N GLU A 302 -15.00 20.05 2.54
CA GLU A 302 -13.76 20.63 2.03
C GLU A 302 -13.72 22.15 2.23
N VAL A 303 -14.84 22.84 1.94
CA VAL A 303 -14.92 24.29 2.09
C VAL A 303 -15.44 24.74 3.46
N HIS A 304 -15.70 23.81 4.39
CA HIS A 304 -16.24 24.06 5.73
C HIS A 304 -17.51 24.91 5.75
N LYS A 305 -18.44 24.63 4.82
CA LYS A 305 -19.73 25.30 4.71
C LYS A 305 -20.90 24.33 4.82
N PRO A 306 -22.06 24.75 5.42
CA PRO A 306 -23.29 23.96 5.31
C PRO A 306 -23.70 23.81 3.83
N ILE A 307 -24.30 22.68 3.46
CA ILE A 307 -24.71 22.37 2.07
C ILE A 307 -25.54 23.51 1.47
N LEU A 308 -26.53 24.03 2.20
CA LEU A 308 -27.39 25.13 1.73
C LEU A 308 -26.67 26.48 1.58
N LYS A 309 -25.41 26.58 2.00
CA LYS A 309 -24.58 27.81 1.88
C LYS A 309 -23.47 27.65 0.84
N LEU A 310 -23.39 26.52 0.14
CA LEU A 310 -22.48 26.35 -0.99
C LEU A 310 -22.88 27.30 -2.13
N THR A 311 -21.87 27.89 -2.75
CA THR A 311 -21.98 28.83 -3.86
C THR A 311 -21.51 28.25 -5.16
N GLN A 312 -21.81 28.85 -6.29
CA GLN A 312 -21.30 28.43 -7.60
C GLN A 312 -19.75 28.33 -7.61
N ASN A 313 -19.07 29.30 -6.98
CA ASN A 313 -17.61 29.30 -6.93
C ASN A 313 -17.06 28.10 -6.15
N ASP A 314 -17.72 27.66 -5.08
CA ASP A 314 -17.31 26.50 -4.34
C ASP A 314 -17.25 25.25 -5.24
N TYR A 315 -18.25 25.08 -6.14
CA TYR A 315 -18.26 23.98 -7.11
C TYR A 315 -17.16 24.14 -8.17
N LEU A 316 -17.00 25.34 -8.74
CA LEU A 316 -16.03 25.59 -9.83
C LEU A 316 -14.59 25.44 -9.35
N GLU A 317 -14.26 25.94 -8.17
CA GLU A 317 -12.92 25.86 -7.58
C GLU A 317 -12.55 24.45 -7.12
N ASN A 318 -13.54 23.55 -6.95
CA ASN A 318 -13.35 22.19 -6.48
C ASN A 318 -13.66 21.11 -7.53
N PHE A 319 -13.46 21.42 -8.81
CA PHE A 319 -13.56 20.49 -9.95
C PHE A 319 -14.96 19.89 -10.17
N LEU A 320 -16.01 20.56 -9.74
CA LEU A 320 -17.40 20.10 -9.88
C LEU A 320 -18.20 20.91 -10.94
N SER A 321 -17.52 21.56 -11.90
CA SER A 321 -18.15 22.26 -13.01
C SER A 321 -19.07 21.34 -13.83
N GLU A 322 -18.64 20.11 -14.11
CA GLU A 322 -19.43 19.10 -14.83
C GLU A 322 -20.78 18.83 -14.15
N LEU A 323 -20.82 18.86 -12.80
CA LEU A 323 -22.04 18.67 -12.04
C LEU A 323 -23.04 19.80 -12.26
N LEU A 324 -22.54 21.05 -12.27
CA LEU A 324 -23.38 22.22 -12.57
C LEU A 324 -23.89 22.20 -14.00
N GLU A 325 -23.08 21.84 -14.96
CA GLU A 325 -23.43 21.74 -16.39
C GLU A 325 -24.52 20.69 -16.65
N LYS A 326 -24.43 19.54 -16.00
CA LYS A 326 -25.34 18.40 -16.25
C LYS A 326 -26.65 18.47 -15.45
N PHE A 327 -26.62 18.97 -14.22
CA PHE A 327 -27.76 18.86 -13.28
C PHE A 327 -28.35 20.18 -12.84
N GLY A 328 -27.82 21.29 -13.31
CA GLY A 328 -28.37 22.62 -13.14
C GLY A 328 -27.71 23.46 -12.05
N PRO A 329 -28.32 24.60 -11.68
CA PRO A 329 -27.66 25.57 -10.82
C PRO A 329 -27.41 25.01 -9.41
N PHE A 330 -26.37 25.55 -8.77
CA PHE A 330 -25.88 25.11 -7.47
C PHE A 330 -26.92 25.12 -6.35
N ASP A 331 -27.81 26.13 -6.35
CA ASP A 331 -28.88 26.28 -5.35
C ASP A 331 -29.90 25.15 -5.40
N LYS A 332 -30.27 24.71 -6.60
CA LYS A 332 -31.11 23.52 -6.81
C LYS A 332 -30.41 22.25 -6.32
N LEU A 333 -29.16 22.05 -6.70
CA LEU A 333 -28.36 20.88 -6.26
C LEU A 333 -28.24 20.83 -4.73
N ASN A 334 -27.99 21.98 -4.10
CA ASN A 334 -27.91 22.09 -2.65
C ASN A 334 -29.22 21.65 -1.97
N ILE A 335 -30.37 22.13 -2.48
CA ILE A 335 -31.69 21.80 -1.95
C ILE A 335 -31.99 20.30 -2.18
N ASP A 336 -31.74 19.78 -3.39
CA ASP A 336 -32.04 18.38 -3.74
C ASP A 336 -31.24 17.43 -2.84
N VAL A 337 -29.94 17.67 -2.65
CA VAL A 337 -29.08 16.85 -1.79
C VAL A 337 -29.45 17.00 -0.32
N PHE A 338 -29.80 18.21 0.15
CA PHE A 338 -30.21 18.40 1.52
C PHE A 338 -31.51 17.66 1.83
N ASN A 339 -32.51 17.71 0.94
CA ASN A 339 -33.77 16.99 1.08
C ASN A 339 -33.55 15.47 1.07
N ASP A 340 -32.70 14.93 0.18
CA ASP A 340 -32.36 13.53 0.12
C ASP A 340 -31.71 13.04 1.41
N LEU A 341 -30.83 13.85 2.00
CA LEU A 341 -30.24 13.55 3.31
C LEU A 341 -31.28 13.55 4.44
N GLN A 342 -32.19 14.54 4.47
CA GLN A 342 -33.28 14.55 5.46
C GLN A 342 -34.13 13.30 5.38
N HIS A 343 -34.51 12.87 4.16
CA HIS A 343 -35.25 11.63 3.93
C HIS A 343 -34.50 10.40 4.46
N THR A 344 -33.20 10.34 4.20
CA THR A 344 -32.36 9.20 4.62
C THR A 344 -32.26 9.12 6.15
N ILE A 345 -32.16 10.25 6.85
CA ILE A 345 -31.92 10.30 8.30
C ILE A 345 -33.23 10.17 9.09
N THR A 346 -34.33 10.80 8.62
CA THR A 346 -35.58 10.90 9.38
C THR A 346 -36.63 9.90 8.96
N GLY A 347 -36.44 9.22 7.81
CA GLY A 347 -37.50 8.43 7.18
C GLY A 347 -38.72 9.28 6.72
N TRP A 348 -38.60 10.61 6.77
CA TRP A 348 -39.66 11.53 6.41
C TRP A 348 -39.84 11.57 4.89
N PRO A 349 -41.02 11.24 4.37
CA PRO A 349 -41.25 11.16 2.91
C PRO A 349 -41.27 12.52 2.20
N GLY A 350 -40.97 13.67 2.84
CA GLY A 350 -40.92 14.98 2.19
C GLY A 350 -42.25 15.50 1.67
N GLY A 351 -43.36 14.94 2.11
CA GLY A 351 -44.69 15.39 1.82
C GLY A 351 -45.03 16.62 2.67
N LYS A 352 -45.74 17.59 2.10
CA LYS A 352 -46.37 18.66 2.89
C LYS A 352 -47.15 18.01 4.03
N PRO A 353 -47.12 18.56 5.27
CA PRO A 353 -47.99 18.06 6.33
C PRO A 353 -49.43 18.14 5.79
N ASN A 354 -50.17 17.03 5.90
CA ASN A 354 -51.58 17.02 5.55
C ASN A 354 -52.29 18.11 6.37
N ALA A 355 -53.05 18.95 5.67
CA ALA A 355 -53.80 20.06 6.28
C ALA A 355 -54.97 19.59 7.16
N ASP A 356 -55.06 18.27 7.44
CA ASP A 356 -56.20 17.65 8.16
C ASP A 356 -55.88 17.20 9.59
N ASP A 357 -54.67 17.50 10.11
CA ASP A 357 -54.34 17.30 11.52
C ASP A 357 -54.30 18.63 12.28
N SER A 358 -55.50 19.28 12.35
CA SER A 358 -55.78 20.41 13.28
C SER A 358 -56.81 20.02 14.32
#